data_be4cc8296d290988141141fb2781fde2
#
_entry.id   be4cc8296d290988141141fb2781fde2
#
_cell.length_a   1.000
_cell.length_b   1.000
_cell.length_c   1.000
_cell.angle_alpha   90.00
_cell.angle_beta   90.00
_cell.angle_gamma   90.00
#
_symmetry.space_group_name_H-M   'P 1'
#
loop_
_entity.id
_entity.type
_entity.pdbx_description
1 polymer ?
#
loop_
_entity_poly.entity_id
_entity_poly.type
_entity_poly.pdbx_seq_one_letter_code
_entity_poly.pdbx_strand_id
1 'polypeptide(L)'
;MKELINKIGTFCVNRLAELVGIIIILASIFIFASLVTYSPEDPNFIFPENTLIKNLMGSKGSFISDLLFQSFGLVSLLIPFTFFFTGLSVAISKKFLSIIENSFFIILYIFLACLFFSAFSQDSYWLIINGNNGFIGNIYNETYILNLVKSSENFSYYILIAL
;
A
#
# COMPACT_ATOMS: atom_id res chain seq x y z
N MET A 1 24.83 38.34 6.86
CA MET A 1 23.84 38.15 5.76
C MET A 1 23.68 36.68 5.34
N LYS A 2 24.74 35.94 4.98
CA LYS A 2 24.66 34.50 4.63
C LYS A 2 24.08 33.63 5.75
N GLU A 3 24.41 33.89 6.99
CA GLU A 3 23.93 33.12 8.15
C GLU A 3 22.41 33.29 8.38
N LEU A 4 21.90 34.50 8.17
CA LEU A 4 20.47 34.79 8.24
C LEU A 4 19.69 34.09 7.13
N ILE A 5 20.20 34.12 5.92
CA ILE A 5 19.62 33.43 4.75
C ILE A 5 19.55 31.92 4.99
N ASN A 6 20.63 31.32 5.51
CA ASN A 6 20.64 29.90 5.86
C ASN A 6 19.62 29.55 6.97
N LYS A 7 19.50 30.39 7.99
CA LYS A 7 18.51 30.19 9.07
C LYS A 7 17.07 30.25 8.56
N ILE A 8 16.77 31.21 7.70
CA ILE A 8 15.46 31.33 7.06
C ILE A 8 15.19 30.10 6.15
N GLY A 9 16.18 29.71 5.35
CA GLY A 9 16.08 28.56 4.48
C GLY A 9 15.78 27.25 5.24
N THR A 10 16.54 26.96 6.30
CA THR A 10 16.30 25.77 7.14
C THR A 10 14.94 25.82 7.84
N PHE A 11 14.50 26.99 8.28
CA PHE A 11 13.18 27.15 8.87
C PHE A 11 12.07 26.82 7.85
N CYS A 12 12.14 27.37 6.63
CA CYS A 12 11.16 27.09 5.57
C CYS A 12 11.12 25.61 5.19
N VAL A 13 12.29 24.99 5.01
CA VAL A 13 12.38 23.54 4.68
C VAL A 13 11.76 22.69 5.79
N ASN A 14 12.02 23.01 7.06
CA ASN A 14 11.45 22.27 8.18
C ASN A 14 9.93 22.39 8.23
N ARG A 15 9.37 23.58 7.96
CA ARG A 15 7.92 23.77 7.91
C ARG A 15 7.27 23.06 6.74
N LEU A 16 7.93 23.06 5.59
CA LEU A 16 7.49 22.26 4.43
C LEU A 16 7.48 20.77 4.75
N ALA A 17 8.51 20.26 5.43
CA ALA A 17 8.56 18.84 5.82
C ALA A 17 7.41 18.48 6.78
N GLU A 18 7.12 19.33 7.78
CA GLU A 18 5.98 19.14 8.68
C GLU A 18 4.66 19.09 7.90
N LEU A 19 4.45 20.02 6.98
CA LEU A 19 3.23 20.06 6.16
C LEU A 19 3.09 18.83 5.27
N VAL A 20 4.17 18.43 4.59
CA VAL A 20 4.18 17.21 3.75
C VAL A 20 3.92 15.97 4.60
N GLY A 21 4.54 15.86 5.78
CA GLY A 21 4.29 14.74 6.70
C GLY A 21 2.82 14.65 7.12
N ILE A 22 2.18 15.78 7.44
CA ILE A 22 0.75 15.84 7.79
C ILE A 22 -0.12 15.41 6.60
N ILE A 23 0.19 15.87 5.39
CA ILE A 23 -0.56 15.48 4.18
C ILE A 23 -0.48 13.95 3.96
N ILE A 24 0.71 13.37 4.14
CA ILE A 24 0.90 11.91 4.01
C ILE A 24 0.08 11.16 5.07
N ILE A 25 0.03 11.63 6.32
CA ILE A 25 -0.79 11.05 7.39
C ILE A 25 -2.28 11.10 7.02
N LEU A 26 -2.78 12.24 6.55
CA LEU A 26 -4.18 12.39 6.15
C LEU A 26 -4.52 11.47 4.97
N ALA A 27 -3.64 11.38 3.98
CA ALA A 27 -3.79 10.45 2.86
C ALA A 27 -3.82 8.98 3.33
N SER A 28 -2.96 8.62 4.28
CA SER A 28 -2.95 7.29 4.90
C SER A 28 -4.30 6.95 5.57
N ILE A 29 -4.84 7.87 6.37
CA ILE A 29 -6.13 7.69 7.05
C ILE A 29 -7.26 7.52 6.00
N PHE A 30 -7.23 8.33 4.94
CA PHE A 30 -8.19 8.22 3.84
C PHE A 30 -8.12 6.85 3.15
N ILE A 31 -6.92 6.37 2.82
CA ILE A 31 -6.72 5.06 2.19
C ILE A 31 -7.17 3.94 3.14
N PHE A 32 -6.80 4.02 4.41
CA PHE A 32 -7.20 3.03 5.41
C PHE A 32 -8.72 2.94 5.54
N ALA A 33 -9.42 4.07 5.70
CA ALA A 33 -10.87 4.12 5.77
C ALA A 33 -11.53 3.57 4.50
N SER A 34 -10.95 3.87 3.32
CA SER A 34 -11.41 3.33 2.04
C SER A 34 -11.30 1.81 1.96
N LEU A 35 -10.17 1.25 2.42
CA LEU A 35 -9.93 -0.20 2.40
C LEU A 35 -10.81 -0.95 3.40
N VAL A 36 -10.96 -0.43 4.63
CA VAL A 36 -11.78 -1.08 5.67
C VAL A 36 -13.27 -1.08 5.30
N THR A 37 -13.71 -0.09 4.54
CA THR A 37 -15.12 0.01 4.10
C THR A 37 -15.32 -0.40 2.65
N TYR A 38 -14.40 -1.19 2.09
CA TYR A 38 -14.51 -1.72 0.75
C TYR A 38 -15.74 -2.62 0.59
N SER A 39 -16.47 -2.44 -0.49
CA SER A 39 -17.55 -3.31 -0.91
C SER A 39 -17.36 -3.68 -2.39
N PRO A 40 -17.37 -4.99 -2.74
CA PRO A 40 -17.27 -5.42 -4.13
C PRO A 40 -18.44 -4.94 -5.02
N GLU A 41 -19.58 -4.57 -4.39
CA GLU A 41 -20.78 -4.09 -5.10
C GLU A 41 -20.73 -2.60 -5.42
N ASP A 42 -19.78 -1.86 -4.85
CA ASP A 42 -19.63 -0.43 -5.11
C ASP A 42 -19.14 -0.19 -6.55
N PRO A 43 -19.57 0.91 -7.19
CA PRO A 43 -19.07 1.27 -8.49
C PRO A 43 -17.56 1.46 -8.46
N ASN A 44 -16.90 0.85 -9.42
CA ASN A 44 -15.45 0.87 -9.56
C ASN A 44 -15.04 1.45 -10.92
N PHE A 45 -13.74 1.47 -11.20
CA PHE A 45 -13.22 2.01 -12.46
C PHE A 45 -13.69 1.22 -13.70
N ILE A 46 -13.96 -0.07 -13.53
CA ILE A 46 -14.34 -0.99 -14.61
C ILE A 46 -15.86 -1.02 -14.79
N PHE A 47 -16.62 -0.96 -13.68
CA PHE A 47 -18.08 -1.04 -13.66
C PHE A 47 -18.69 0.19 -12.97
N PRO A 48 -18.81 1.34 -13.68
CA PRO A 48 -19.41 2.54 -13.14
C PRO A 48 -20.95 2.44 -13.13
N GLU A 49 -21.51 1.59 -12.28
CA GLU A 49 -22.96 1.48 -12.13
C GLU A 49 -23.50 2.57 -11.18
N ASN A 50 -24.76 2.99 -11.39
CA ASN A 50 -25.46 3.93 -10.54
C ASN A 50 -26.02 3.25 -9.28
N THR A 51 -25.16 2.61 -8.50
CA THR A 51 -25.52 1.97 -7.24
C THR A 51 -25.26 2.90 -6.05
N LEU A 52 -25.93 2.63 -4.93
CA LEU A 52 -25.63 3.34 -3.68
C LEU A 52 -24.25 2.92 -3.18
N ILE A 53 -23.36 3.89 -3.05
CA ILE A 53 -21.98 3.67 -2.60
C ILE A 53 -21.98 3.38 -1.11
N LYS A 54 -21.44 2.23 -0.72
CA LYS A 54 -21.29 1.79 0.68
C LYS A 54 -19.97 2.27 1.29
N ASN A 55 -18.96 2.57 0.47
CA ASN A 55 -17.66 3.02 0.95
C ASN A 55 -17.75 4.36 1.68
N LEU A 56 -17.19 4.44 2.89
CA LEU A 56 -17.22 5.62 3.75
C LEU A 56 -16.60 6.87 3.08
N MET A 57 -15.61 6.67 2.23
CA MET A 57 -14.93 7.75 1.49
C MET A 57 -15.61 8.07 0.13
N GLY A 58 -16.81 7.53 -0.11
CA GLY A 58 -17.58 7.73 -1.33
C GLY A 58 -16.95 7.08 -2.56
N SER A 59 -17.26 7.59 -3.75
CA SER A 59 -16.78 7.04 -5.02
C SER A 59 -15.26 6.99 -5.13
N LYS A 60 -14.56 8.01 -4.63
CA LYS A 60 -13.10 8.05 -4.64
C LYS A 60 -12.50 6.95 -3.76
N GLY A 61 -13.11 6.71 -2.59
CA GLY A 61 -12.71 5.62 -1.71
C GLY A 61 -12.96 4.26 -2.34
N SER A 62 -14.12 4.06 -2.95
CA SER A 62 -14.45 2.84 -3.67
C SER A 62 -13.43 2.54 -4.78
N PHE A 63 -13.12 3.52 -5.65
CA PHE A 63 -12.11 3.35 -6.71
C PHE A 63 -10.71 3.03 -6.20
N ILE A 64 -10.26 3.71 -5.14
CA ILE A 64 -8.93 3.50 -4.58
C ILE A 64 -8.85 2.13 -3.91
N SER A 65 -9.85 1.75 -3.11
CA SER A 65 -9.85 0.46 -2.44
C SER A 65 -9.96 -0.70 -3.43
N ASP A 66 -10.79 -0.57 -4.46
CA ASP A 66 -10.90 -1.58 -5.52
C ASP A 66 -9.58 -1.74 -6.27
N LEU A 67 -8.97 -0.62 -6.71
CA LEU A 67 -7.68 -0.64 -7.39
C LEU A 67 -6.59 -1.34 -6.55
N LEU A 68 -6.51 -1.01 -5.26
CA LEU A 68 -5.51 -1.58 -4.37
C LEU A 68 -5.75 -3.06 -4.09
N PHE A 69 -6.99 -3.47 -3.80
CA PHE A 69 -7.32 -4.87 -3.57
C PHE A 69 -7.17 -5.72 -4.84
N GLN A 70 -7.58 -5.21 -5.99
CA GLN A 70 -7.40 -5.91 -7.26
C GLN A 70 -5.93 -6.05 -7.63
N SER A 71 -5.10 -5.05 -7.33
CA SER A 71 -3.66 -5.09 -7.64
C SER A 71 -2.87 -5.98 -6.68
N PHE A 72 -3.07 -5.82 -5.36
CA PHE A 72 -2.19 -6.37 -4.33
C PHE A 72 -2.89 -7.32 -3.35
N GLY A 73 -4.19 -7.51 -3.50
CA GLY A 73 -4.96 -8.34 -2.57
C GLY A 73 -4.92 -7.83 -1.13
N LEU A 74 -4.86 -8.74 -0.16
CA LEU A 74 -4.84 -8.42 1.27
C LEU A 74 -3.61 -7.59 1.68
N VAL A 75 -2.53 -7.64 0.92
CA VAL A 75 -1.30 -6.88 1.19
C VAL A 75 -1.55 -5.38 1.17
N SER A 76 -2.56 -4.92 0.40
CA SER A 76 -2.95 -3.50 0.33
C SER A 76 -3.29 -2.90 1.70
N LEU A 77 -3.73 -3.70 2.67
CA LEU A 77 -3.99 -3.23 4.04
C LEU A 77 -2.74 -2.72 4.77
N LEU A 78 -1.54 -3.17 4.37
CA LEU A 78 -0.29 -2.71 4.97
C LEU A 78 0.18 -1.34 4.43
N ILE A 79 -0.27 -0.96 3.23
CA ILE A 79 0.13 0.29 2.58
C ILE A 79 -0.19 1.53 3.44
N PRO A 80 -1.41 1.71 3.95
CA PRO A 80 -1.72 2.88 4.77
C PRO A 80 -0.90 2.94 6.06
N PHE A 81 -0.59 1.82 6.69
CA PHE A 81 0.28 1.83 7.88
C PHE A 81 1.68 2.37 7.54
N THR A 82 2.26 1.93 6.44
CA THR A 82 3.58 2.42 6.01
C THR A 82 3.53 3.92 5.68
N PHE A 83 2.48 4.39 5.00
CA PHE A 83 2.31 5.83 4.75
C PHE A 83 2.12 6.63 6.04
N PHE A 84 1.39 6.10 7.01
CA PHE A 84 1.20 6.75 8.30
C PHE A 84 2.55 6.96 9.03
N PHE A 85 3.34 5.90 9.16
CA PHE A 85 4.65 5.98 9.81
C PHE A 85 5.65 6.82 9.01
N THR A 86 5.58 6.79 7.67
CA THR A 86 6.39 7.66 6.81
C THR A 86 6.04 9.12 7.05
N GLY A 87 4.76 9.48 7.04
CA GLY A 87 4.31 10.84 7.31
C GLY A 87 4.72 11.32 8.69
N LEU A 88 4.60 10.46 9.71
CA LEU A 88 5.03 10.76 11.07
C LEU A 88 6.55 10.97 11.14
N SER A 89 7.34 10.12 10.50
CA SER A 89 8.80 10.25 10.41
C SER A 89 9.20 11.56 9.74
N VAL A 90 8.59 11.93 8.63
CA VAL A 90 8.88 13.18 7.91
C VAL A 90 8.49 14.39 8.75
N ALA A 91 7.33 14.39 9.41
CA ALA A 91 6.86 15.48 10.24
C ALA A 91 7.77 15.72 11.45
N ILE A 92 8.26 14.65 12.10
CA ILE A 92 9.11 14.74 13.30
C ILE A 92 10.57 14.97 12.92
N SER A 93 11.13 14.10 12.07
CA SER A 93 12.57 14.11 11.74
C SER A 93 12.93 15.14 10.68
N LYS A 94 11.95 15.68 9.95
CA LYS A 94 12.12 16.68 8.88
C LYS A 94 13.03 16.21 7.74
N LYS A 95 13.15 14.89 7.57
CA LYS A 95 13.98 14.25 6.54
C LYS A 95 13.10 13.76 5.38
N PHE A 96 13.13 14.45 4.26
CA PHE A 96 12.43 14.00 3.04
C PHE A 96 12.95 12.66 2.51
N LEU A 97 14.19 12.30 2.79
CA LEU A 97 14.79 11.04 2.37
C LEU A 97 13.99 9.82 2.87
N SER A 98 13.37 9.92 4.06
CA SER A 98 12.51 8.86 4.61
C SER A 98 11.35 8.48 3.69
N ILE A 99 10.88 9.40 2.82
CA ILE A 99 9.84 9.08 1.83
C ILE A 99 10.38 8.08 0.81
N ILE A 100 11.58 8.33 0.30
CA ILE A 100 12.22 7.47 -0.72
C ILE A 100 12.56 6.11 -0.14
N GLU A 101 13.17 6.08 1.06
CA GLU A 101 13.52 4.86 1.75
C GLU A 101 12.30 3.98 2.02
N ASN A 102 11.24 4.54 2.59
CA ASN A 102 10.03 3.79 2.90
C ASN A 102 9.25 3.39 1.64
N SER A 103 9.27 4.21 0.57
CA SER A 103 8.68 3.82 -0.72
C SER A 103 9.38 2.60 -1.34
N PHE A 104 10.70 2.52 -1.20
CA PHE A 104 11.45 1.34 -1.64
C PHE A 104 11.03 0.09 -0.86
N PHE A 105 10.90 0.20 0.47
CA PHE A 105 10.45 -0.92 1.31
C PHE A 105 9.00 -1.32 1.01
N ILE A 106 8.11 -0.37 0.70
CA ILE A 106 6.73 -0.68 0.25
C ILE A 106 6.76 -1.59 -0.98
N ILE A 107 7.52 -1.23 -2.00
CA ILE A 107 7.62 -2.02 -3.22
C ILE A 107 8.14 -3.42 -2.89
N LEU A 108 9.21 -3.50 -2.10
CA LEU A 108 9.84 -4.77 -1.74
C LEU A 108 8.87 -5.70 -1.00
N TYR A 109 8.23 -5.23 0.07
CA TYR A 109 7.32 -6.09 0.83
C TYR A 109 6.05 -6.44 0.08
N ILE A 110 5.52 -5.57 -0.79
CA ILE A 110 4.36 -5.90 -1.64
C ILE A 110 4.69 -7.10 -2.52
N PHE A 111 5.83 -7.08 -3.21
CA PHE A 111 6.23 -8.20 -4.05
C PHE A 111 6.40 -9.50 -3.25
N LEU A 112 7.08 -9.46 -2.11
CA LEU A 112 7.29 -10.63 -1.27
C LEU A 112 5.98 -11.16 -0.66
N ALA A 113 5.11 -10.28 -0.18
CA ALA A 113 3.84 -10.67 0.42
C ALA A 113 2.85 -11.21 -0.61
N CYS A 114 2.77 -10.62 -1.81
CA CYS A 114 1.96 -11.18 -2.90
C CYS A 114 2.47 -12.57 -3.31
N LEU A 115 3.78 -12.79 -3.35
CA LEU A 115 4.37 -14.12 -3.60
C LEU A 115 3.99 -15.12 -2.50
N PHE A 116 4.02 -14.69 -1.21
CA PHE A 116 3.59 -15.51 -0.09
C PHE A 116 2.12 -15.93 -0.22
N PHE A 117 1.20 -14.98 -0.45
CA PHE A 117 -0.21 -15.30 -0.64
C PHE A 117 -0.45 -16.19 -1.86
N SER A 118 0.31 -16.00 -2.92
CA SER A 118 0.26 -16.85 -4.12
C SER A 118 0.65 -18.30 -3.82
N ALA A 119 1.60 -18.50 -2.90
CA ALA A 119 2.05 -19.84 -2.55
C ALA A 119 1.13 -20.55 -1.55
N PHE A 120 0.54 -19.83 -0.59
CA PHE A 120 -0.11 -20.42 0.58
C PHE A 120 -1.61 -20.15 0.70
N SER A 121 -2.15 -19.04 0.16
CA SER A 121 -3.53 -18.64 0.40
C SER A 121 -4.08 -17.79 -0.76
N GLN A 122 -4.42 -18.45 -1.87
CA GLN A 122 -4.94 -17.75 -3.05
C GLN A 122 -6.43 -17.42 -2.93
N ASP A 123 -7.20 -18.31 -2.33
CA ASP A 123 -8.66 -18.23 -2.34
C ASP A 123 -9.17 -17.15 -1.40
N SER A 124 -10.14 -16.39 -1.88
CA SER A 124 -10.87 -15.39 -1.10
C SER A 124 -12.35 -15.42 -1.47
N TYR A 125 -13.21 -15.41 -0.47
CA TYR A 125 -14.65 -15.36 -0.70
C TYR A 125 -15.19 -13.92 -0.95
N TRP A 126 -14.41 -12.89 -0.67
CA TRP A 126 -14.82 -11.48 -0.84
C TRP A 126 -13.95 -10.71 -1.85
N LEU A 127 -12.74 -11.19 -2.16
CA LEU A 127 -11.91 -10.70 -3.26
C LEU A 127 -12.05 -11.66 -4.47
N ILE A 128 -13.22 -11.67 -5.09
CA ILE A 128 -13.66 -12.69 -6.05
C ILE A 128 -12.79 -12.70 -7.31
N ILE A 129 -12.31 -11.56 -7.79
CA ILE A 129 -11.65 -11.45 -9.10
C ILE A 129 -10.21 -11.95 -9.05
N ASN A 130 -9.40 -11.43 -8.11
CA ASN A 130 -7.96 -11.70 -8.05
C ASN A 130 -7.52 -12.45 -6.77
N GLY A 131 -8.45 -12.76 -5.87
CA GLY A 131 -8.12 -13.47 -4.63
C GLY A 131 -7.30 -12.65 -3.63
N ASN A 132 -6.73 -13.37 -2.63
CA ASN A 132 -5.94 -12.75 -1.55
C ASN A 132 -4.59 -12.19 -2.01
N ASN A 133 -4.07 -12.68 -3.10
CA ASN A 133 -2.76 -12.35 -3.66
C ASN A 133 -2.82 -11.19 -4.67
N GLY A 134 -4.01 -10.79 -5.13
CA GLY A 134 -4.21 -9.74 -6.12
C GLY A 134 -3.62 -10.10 -7.50
N PHE A 135 -3.68 -9.15 -8.42
CA PHE A 135 -3.17 -9.32 -9.79
C PHE A 135 -1.66 -9.64 -9.81
N ILE A 136 -0.86 -8.99 -8.97
CA ILE A 136 0.58 -9.28 -8.88
C ILE A 136 0.84 -10.71 -8.44
N GLY A 137 0.08 -11.22 -7.47
CA GLY A 137 0.19 -12.59 -7.06
C GLY A 137 -0.22 -13.59 -8.16
N ASN A 138 -1.22 -13.24 -8.97
CA ASN A 138 -1.60 -14.08 -10.10
C ASN A 138 -0.51 -14.16 -11.18
N ILE A 139 0.25 -13.09 -11.41
CA ILE A 139 1.44 -13.13 -12.28
C ILE A 139 2.45 -14.18 -11.78
N TYR A 140 2.63 -14.31 -10.46
CA TYR A 140 3.51 -15.35 -9.92
C TYR A 140 3.01 -16.77 -10.19
N ASN A 141 1.69 -17.00 -10.25
CA ASN A 141 1.12 -18.31 -10.58
C ASN A 141 1.48 -18.77 -11.98
N GLU A 142 1.64 -17.84 -12.90
CA GLU A 142 2.03 -18.11 -14.29
C GLU A 142 3.55 -18.21 -14.46
N THR A 143 4.32 -17.89 -13.42
CA THR A 143 5.78 -17.81 -13.49
C THR A 143 6.44 -19.04 -12.88
N TYR A 144 7.60 -19.41 -13.40
CA TYR A 144 8.44 -20.50 -12.86
C TYR A 144 8.86 -20.27 -11.39
N ILE A 145 8.84 -19.04 -10.90
CA ILE A 145 9.18 -18.66 -9.52
C ILE A 145 8.31 -19.41 -8.51
N LEU A 146 7.00 -19.48 -8.73
CA LEU A 146 6.09 -20.16 -7.80
C LEU A 146 6.38 -21.67 -7.72
N ASN A 147 6.72 -22.29 -8.85
CA ASN A 147 7.10 -23.70 -8.88
C ASN A 147 8.39 -23.96 -8.08
N LEU A 148 9.37 -23.05 -8.13
CA LEU A 148 10.56 -23.12 -7.31
C LEU A 148 10.25 -22.99 -5.81
N VAL A 149 9.36 -22.05 -5.45
CA VAL A 149 8.93 -21.85 -4.06
C VAL A 149 8.20 -23.08 -3.53
N LYS A 150 7.28 -23.65 -4.31
CA LYS A 150 6.51 -24.85 -3.92
C LYS A 150 7.34 -26.12 -3.89
N SER A 151 8.38 -26.23 -4.71
CA SER A 151 9.26 -27.41 -4.76
C SER A 151 10.28 -27.48 -3.62
N SER A 152 10.53 -26.38 -2.93
CA SER A 152 11.50 -26.29 -1.84
C SER A 152 10.79 -25.92 -0.54
N GLU A 153 10.57 -26.91 0.35
CA GLU A 153 9.95 -26.68 1.66
C GLU A 153 10.68 -25.59 2.47
N ASN A 154 12.00 -25.52 2.36
CA ASN A 154 12.80 -24.53 3.08
C ASN A 154 12.66 -23.12 2.52
N PHE A 155 12.40 -22.96 1.23
CA PHE A 155 12.32 -21.64 0.61
C PHE A 155 11.07 -20.86 1.05
N SER A 156 9.98 -21.56 1.33
CA SER A 156 8.75 -20.96 1.87
C SER A 156 8.96 -20.34 3.25
N TYR A 157 9.78 -20.98 4.11
CA TYR A 157 10.15 -20.44 5.42
C TYR A 157 11.01 -19.17 5.29
N TYR A 158 11.93 -19.10 4.32
CA TYR A 158 12.75 -17.91 4.09
C TYR A 158 11.92 -16.71 3.63
N ILE A 159 10.90 -16.92 2.80
CA ILE A 159 9.98 -15.85 2.42
C ILE A 159 9.21 -15.32 3.65
N LEU A 160 8.76 -16.23 4.52
CA LEU A 160 8.01 -15.89 5.73
C LEU A 160 8.88 -15.12 6.75
N ILE A 161 10.17 -15.41 6.81
CA ILE A 161 11.13 -14.70 7.67
C ILE A 161 11.48 -13.31 7.08
N ALA A 162 11.44 -13.16 5.75
CA ALA A 162 11.76 -11.91 5.07
C ALA A 162 10.61 -10.89 5.08
N LEU A 163 9.38 -11.33 5.36
CA LEU A 163 8.18 -10.49 5.53
C LEU A 163 8.07 -9.96 6.95
#